data_a995a5850a34167a5ee45b7492dd25f8
#
_entry.id   a995a5850a34167a5ee45b7492dd25f8
#
_cell.length_a   1.000
_cell.length_b   1.000
_cell.length_c   1.000
_cell.angle_alpha   90.00
_cell.angle_beta   90.00
_cell.angle_gamma   90.00
#
_symmetry.space_group_name_H-M   'P 1'
#
loop_
_entity.id
_entity.type
_entity.pdbx_description
1 polymer ?
#
loop_
_entity_poly.entity_id
_entity_poly.type
_entity_poly.pdbx_seq_one_letter_code
_entity_poly.pdbx_strand_id
1 'polypeptide(L)'
;MTKTLALSSKAITKLTTPQLLKGGLYLTWGASLLLLFATISGVQGARHAIKTVGKDSAPSIISAQRIQDSLADMDANAANELLVKPGQNPNAVKAYEERREKVNRMILDAAKNITYDEEDQIILTLQVKLGEYLTKIQQVRDFHQRGDTNGVLVNYREAAEMIDNTLLPAAAKLNEVNRKALDRTYTSEQSAAARSLFFVVISSFLLIGLLVAIQLFLSKRMRRTLNPMLLAATAIAVIFLGYSARAFLSASHNLKVAKEDAFESIQDLREGRSIAYRANGDESRYLLDPVFASKHEQAFLNKVAQLVTLPNGQTFQTVAAASAQGQKVEGFTGYMAEELNNITFAGEREAAVDTLSKFGIYLNLDKQIRQLQQSGKHADAIALCVGNNPGQSNWAFEQFKQANQKTLDINQAAFDKAVEQGFKDVDGFEVTTPVVVSAIALLTLLGLRPRLNEYSG
;
A
#
# COMPACT_ATOMS: atom_id res chain seq x y z
N MET A 1 -8.39 46.40 -16.62
CA MET A 1 -8.08 46.20 -15.19
C MET A 1 -7.83 47.50 -14.40
N THR A 2 -7.37 48.56 -14.99
CA THR A 2 -7.04 49.83 -14.31
C THR A 2 -8.24 50.68 -13.87
N LYS A 3 -9.41 50.61 -14.53
CA LYS A 3 -10.63 51.35 -14.16
C LYS A 3 -11.35 50.86 -12.90
N THR A 4 -11.28 49.56 -12.60
CA THR A 4 -11.94 48.94 -11.43
C THR A 4 -11.19 49.26 -10.13
N LEU A 5 -9.88 49.35 -10.15
CA LEU A 5 -9.06 49.75 -9.00
C LEU A 5 -9.23 51.23 -8.62
N ALA A 6 -9.44 52.13 -9.60
CA ALA A 6 -9.64 53.53 -9.36
C ALA A 6 -11.02 53.90 -8.77
N LEU A 7 -12.05 53.10 -9.08
CA LEU A 7 -13.38 53.23 -8.47
C LEU A 7 -13.43 52.76 -7.01
N SER A 8 -12.64 51.74 -6.65
CA SER A 8 -12.49 51.27 -5.27
C SER A 8 -11.80 52.27 -4.34
N SER A 9 -10.75 52.98 -4.83
CA SER A 9 -10.04 53.96 -4.02
C SER A 9 -10.89 55.19 -3.68
N LYS A 10 -11.73 55.68 -4.60
CA LYS A 10 -12.66 56.80 -4.37
C LYS A 10 -13.82 56.48 -3.41
N ALA A 11 -14.25 55.25 -3.32
CA ALA A 11 -15.29 54.81 -2.37
C ALA A 11 -14.75 54.77 -0.92
N ILE A 12 -13.51 54.36 -0.74
CA ILE A 12 -12.86 54.30 0.58
C ILE A 12 -12.61 55.66 1.19
N THR A 13 -12.38 56.71 0.38
CA THR A 13 -12.17 58.07 0.86
C THR A 13 -13.42 58.75 1.41
N LYS A 14 -14.63 58.19 1.23
CA LYS A 14 -15.89 58.71 1.77
C LYS A 14 -16.31 58.09 3.11
N LEU A 15 -15.65 57.02 3.57
CA LEU A 15 -16.02 56.33 4.81
C LEU A 15 -15.44 57.09 6.03
N THR A 16 -16.27 57.21 7.07
CA THR A 16 -15.83 57.77 8.36
C THR A 16 -14.93 56.79 9.10
N THR A 17 -14.09 57.30 10.01
CA THR A 17 -13.17 56.46 10.80
C THR A 17 -13.90 55.31 11.56
N PRO A 18 -15.06 55.55 12.22
CA PRO A 18 -15.83 54.48 12.85
C PRO A 18 -16.33 53.40 11.87
N GLN A 19 -16.75 53.81 10.65
CA GLN A 19 -17.18 52.88 9.61
C GLN A 19 -16.02 52.01 9.12
N LEU A 20 -14.82 52.57 8.98
CA LEU A 20 -13.63 51.80 8.61
C LEU A 20 -13.22 50.80 9.70
N LEU A 21 -13.34 51.18 10.99
CA LEU A 21 -13.03 50.25 12.10
C LEU A 21 -14.06 49.10 12.21
N LYS A 22 -15.38 49.41 12.08
CA LYS A 22 -16.43 48.36 12.03
C LYS A 22 -16.26 47.48 10.82
N GLY A 23 -15.97 48.02 9.64
CA GLY A 23 -15.67 47.27 8.42
C GLY A 23 -14.46 46.36 8.59
N GLY A 24 -13.37 46.84 9.20
CA GLY A 24 -12.19 46.05 9.52
C GLY A 24 -12.49 44.90 10.47
N LEU A 25 -13.32 45.13 11.52
CA LEU A 25 -13.74 44.08 12.44
C LEU A 25 -14.55 42.96 11.73
N TYR A 26 -15.55 43.34 10.93
CA TYR A 26 -16.38 42.38 10.21
C TYR A 26 -15.59 41.59 9.15
N LEU A 27 -14.68 42.28 8.43
CA LEU A 27 -13.78 41.61 7.48
C LEU A 27 -12.85 40.62 8.17
N THR A 28 -12.30 40.96 9.35
CA THR A 28 -11.45 40.04 10.13
C THR A 28 -12.24 38.85 10.61
N TRP A 29 -13.46 39.04 11.09
CA TRP A 29 -14.35 37.91 11.47
C TRP A 29 -14.70 37.01 10.28
N GLY A 30 -15.02 37.61 9.12
CA GLY A 30 -15.25 36.87 7.89
C GLY A 30 -14.05 36.05 7.44
N ALA A 31 -12.84 36.65 7.49
CA ALA A 31 -11.59 35.94 7.18
C ALA A 31 -11.29 34.83 8.19
N SER A 32 -11.61 35.05 9.49
CA SER A 32 -11.47 34.04 10.53
C SER A 32 -12.43 32.85 10.30
N LEU A 33 -13.67 33.11 9.87
CA LEU A 33 -14.61 32.05 9.49
C LEU A 33 -14.16 31.31 8.24
N LEU A 34 -13.63 32.00 7.23
CA LEU A 34 -13.05 31.34 6.05
C LEU A 34 -11.89 30.43 6.43
N LEU A 35 -11.00 30.87 7.31
CA LEU A 35 -9.91 30.04 7.83
C LEU A 35 -10.42 28.81 8.58
N LEU A 36 -11.46 28.97 9.43
CA LEU A 36 -12.10 27.86 10.14
C LEU A 36 -12.62 26.80 9.15
N PHE A 37 -13.43 27.21 8.17
CA PHE A 37 -13.98 26.28 7.19
C PHE A 37 -12.92 25.63 6.32
N ALA A 38 -11.92 26.39 5.85
CA ALA A 38 -10.82 25.86 5.05
C ALA A 38 -10.03 24.80 5.83
N THR A 39 -9.71 25.07 7.10
CA THR A 39 -8.94 24.14 7.93
C THR A 39 -9.73 22.88 8.27
N ILE A 40 -10.97 23.00 8.70
CA ILE A 40 -11.81 21.85 9.07
C ILE A 40 -12.09 20.98 7.84
N SER A 41 -12.44 21.58 6.70
CA SER A 41 -12.64 20.84 5.44
C SER A 41 -11.35 20.11 5.00
N GLY A 42 -10.20 20.79 5.12
CA GLY A 42 -8.91 20.18 4.79
C GLY A 42 -8.54 19.01 5.69
N VAL A 43 -8.78 19.12 6.98
CA VAL A 43 -8.58 18.03 7.96
C VAL A 43 -9.48 16.83 7.66
N GLN A 44 -10.76 17.07 7.36
CA GLN A 44 -11.68 15.99 7.00
C GLN A 44 -11.25 15.31 5.69
N GLY A 45 -10.82 16.07 4.69
CA GLY A 45 -10.27 15.52 3.45
C GLY A 45 -9.00 14.69 3.69
N ALA A 46 -8.06 15.18 4.48
CA ALA A 46 -6.84 14.44 4.81
C ALA A 46 -7.15 13.12 5.57
N ARG A 47 -8.05 13.17 6.55
CA ARG A 47 -8.50 11.96 7.26
C ARG A 47 -9.20 10.96 6.34
N HIS A 48 -10.02 11.44 5.42
CA HIS A 48 -10.70 10.60 4.43
C HIS A 48 -9.69 9.90 3.53
N ALA A 49 -8.72 10.64 2.99
CA ALA A 49 -7.65 10.10 2.16
C ALA A 49 -6.84 9.00 2.88
N ILE A 50 -6.39 9.28 4.11
CA ILE A 50 -5.62 8.32 4.91
C ILE A 50 -6.48 7.08 5.25
N LYS A 51 -7.76 7.27 5.57
CA LYS A 51 -8.68 6.17 5.85
C LYS A 51 -8.88 5.28 4.61
N THR A 52 -9.17 5.89 3.47
CA THR A 52 -9.42 5.16 2.22
C THR A 52 -8.20 4.35 1.79
N VAL A 53 -7.01 4.96 1.79
CA VAL A 53 -5.77 4.24 1.47
C VAL A 53 -5.46 3.20 2.54
N GLY A 54 -5.41 3.61 3.81
CA GLY A 54 -4.85 2.79 4.89
C GLY A 54 -5.78 1.73 5.47
N LYS A 55 -7.10 1.96 5.43
CA LYS A 55 -8.05 1.07 6.12
C LYS A 55 -9.08 0.40 5.20
N ASP A 56 -9.40 1.04 4.08
CA ASP A 56 -10.46 0.53 3.20
C ASP A 56 -9.87 -0.21 2.00
N SER A 57 -9.01 0.42 1.18
CA SER A 57 -8.55 -0.16 -0.11
C SER A 57 -7.32 -1.06 0.00
N ALA A 58 -6.25 -0.62 0.69
CA ALA A 58 -5.03 -1.42 0.79
C ALA A 58 -5.25 -2.80 1.45
N PRO A 59 -6.02 -2.94 2.54
CA PRO A 59 -6.33 -4.25 3.12
C PRO A 59 -7.07 -5.18 2.15
N SER A 60 -7.99 -4.66 1.31
CA SER A 60 -8.72 -5.46 0.32
C SER A 60 -7.80 -5.99 -0.78
N ILE A 61 -6.86 -5.16 -1.27
CA ILE A 61 -5.83 -5.55 -2.23
C ILE A 61 -4.93 -6.63 -1.64
N ILE A 62 -4.42 -6.41 -0.42
CA ILE A 62 -3.59 -7.39 0.28
C ILE A 62 -4.34 -8.72 0.48
N SER A 63 -5.64 -8.67 0.76
CA SER A 63 -6.47 -9.86 0.88
C SER A 63 -6.59 -10.63 -0.44
N ALA A 64 -6.83 -9.93 -1.57
CA ALA A 64 -6.88 -10.53 -2.90
C ALA A 64 -5.55 -11.20 -3.28
N GLN A 65 -4.41 -10.56 -3.00
CA GLN A 65 -3.08 -11.14 -3.22
C GLN A 65 -2.83 -12.36 -2.32
N ARG A 66 -3.29 -12.34 -1.06
CA ARG A 66 -3.21 -13.50 -0.17
C ARG A 66 -4.05 -14.68 -0.65
N ILE A 67 -5.19 -14.44 -1.29
CA ILE A 67 -5.98 -15.48 -1.96
C ILE A 67 -5.14 -16.09 -3.07
N GLN A 68 -4.54 -15.27 -3.93
CA GLN A 68 -3.69 -15.72 -5.03
C GLN A 68 -2.49 -16.56 -4.56
N ASP A 69 -1.74 -16.06 -3.57
CA ASP A 69 -0.62 -16.76 -2.93
C ASP A 69 -1.06 -18.13 -2.38
N SER A 70 -2.18 -18.14 -1.68
CA SER A 70 -2.64 -19.36 -1.00
C SER A 70 -3.19 -20.39 -1.98
N LEU A 71 -3.82 -19.99 -3.07
CA LEU A 71 -4.24 -20.87 -4.17
C LEU A 71 -3.02 -21.51 -4.84
N ALA A 72 -1.99 -20.73 -5.15
CA ALA A 72 -0.77 -21.23 -5.76
C ALA A 72 -0.01 -22.20 -4.84
N ASP A 73 0.14 -21.88 -3.56
CA ASP A 73 0.79 -22.75 -2.56
C ASP A 73 -0.04 -24.02 -2.29
N MET A 74 -1.37 -23.92 -2.31
CA MET A 74 -2.27 -25.06 -2.16
C MET A 74 -2.07 -26.07 -3.29
N ASP A 75 -2.01 -25.62 -4.54
CA ASP A 75 -1.80 -26.49 -5.70
C ASP A 75 -0.39 -27.09 -5.74
N ALA A 76 0.64 -26.33 -5.39
CA ALA A 76 2.01 -26.83 -5.28
C ALA A 76 2.09 -27.98 -4.23
N ASN A 77 1.39 -27.83 -3.10
CA ASN A 77 1.33 -28.89 -2.08
C ASN A 77 0.51 -30.10 -2.54
N ALA A 78 -0.56 -29.92 -3.34
CA ALA A 78 -1.26 -31.04 -3.96
C ALA A 78 -0.33 -31.83 -4.90
N ALA A 79 0.46 -31.16 -5.75
CA ALA A 79 1.45 -31.82 -6.59
C ALA A 79 2.50 -32.58 -5.78
N ASN A 80 3.03 -31.96 -4.70
CA ASN A 80 3.99 -32.59 -3.80
C ASN A 80 3.46 -33.84 -3.08
N GLU A 81 2.17 -33.85 -2.71
CA GLU A 81 1.52 -35.01 -2.12
C GLU A 81 1.50 -36.21 -3.09
N LEU A 82 1.24 -35.93 -4.39
CA LEU A 82 1.06 -36.97 -5.42
C LEU A 82 2.38 -37.58 -5.93
N LEU A 83 3.53 -36.96 -5.64
CA LEU A 83 4.85 -37.48 -6.05
C LEU A 83 5.29 -38.73 -5.28
N VAL A 84 4.73 -38.98 -4.12
CA VAL A 84 5.08 -40.15 -3.27
C VAL A 84 3.85 -40.98 -2.98
N LYS A 85 4.03 -42.20 -2.43
CA LYS A 85 2.89 -43.06 -2.10
C LYS A 85 1.97 -42.38 -1.07
N PRO A 86 0.68 -42.75 -1.05
CA PRO A 86 -0.28 -42.19 -0.11
C PRO A 86 0.21 -42.26 1.35
N GLY A 87 0.11 -41.15 2.08
CA GLY A 87 0.54 -41.02 3.47
C GLY A 87 2.03 -40.78 3.68
N GLN A 88 2.88 -40.81 2.64
CA GLN A 88 4.33 -40.58 2.78
C GLN A 88 4.75 -39.10 2.82
N ASN A 89 3.88 -38.17 2.48
CA ASN A 89 4.13 -36.74 2.60
C ASN A 89 3.06 -36.02 3.44
N PRO A 90 3.01 -36.27 4.76
CA PRO A 90 2.01 -35.65 5.63
C PRO A 90 2.16 -34.12 5.72
N ASN A 91 3.37 -33.59 5.49
CA ASN A 91 3.62 -32.15 5.49
C ASN A 91 2.91 -31.44 4.32
N ALA A 92 2.95 -32.01 3.11
CA ALA A 92 2.24 -31.46 1.96
C ALA A 92 0.72 -31.51 2.16
N VAL A 93 0.19 -32.62 2.68
CA VAL A 93 -1.24 -32.75 3.02
C VAL A 93 -1.65 -31.70 4.03
N LYS A 94 -0.90 -31.54 5.12
CA LYS A 94 -1.17 -30.53 6.16
C LYS A 94 -1.14 -29.12 5.58
N ALA A 95 -0.10 -28.78 4.80
CA ALA A 95 0.04 -27.47 4.18
C ALA A 95 -1.11 -27.17 3.21
N TYR A 96 -1.53 -28.17 2.40
CA TYR A 96 -2.70 -28.05 1.53
C TYR A 96 -3.97 -27.70 2.34
N GLU A 97 -4.26 -28.44 3.41
CA GLU A 97 -5.45 -28.23 4.22
C GLU A 97 -5.44 -26.85 4.93
N GLU A 98 -4.29 -26.43 5.45
CA GLU A 98 -4.13 -25.10 6.03
C GLU A 98 -4.38 -23.98 5.00
N ARG A 99 -3.90 -24.16 3.77
CA ARG A 99 -4.15 -23.20 2.68
C ARG A 99 -5.61 -23.22 2.25
N ARG A 100 -6.23 -24.39 2.14
CA ARG A 100 -7.66 -24.52 1.83
C ARG A 100 -8.53 -23.75 2.83
N GLU A 101 -8.28 -23.95 4.13
CA GLU A 101 -9.01 -23.23 5.17
C GLU A 101 -8.80 -21.71 5.08
N LYS A 102 -7.56 -21.30 4.86
CA LYS A 102 -7.19 -19.89 4.73
C LYS A 102 -7.85 -19.23 3.52
N VAL A 103 -7.83 -19.87 2.35
CA VAL A 103 -8.48 -19.34 1.13
C VAL A 103 -9.99 -19.18 1.35
N ASN A 104 -10.66 -20.20 1.93
CA ASN A 104 -12.09 -20.10 2.22
C ASN A 104 -12.43 -18.94 3.14
N ARG A 105 -11.65 -18.72 4.21
CA ARG A 105 -11.85 -17.58 5.11
C ARG A 105 -11.66 -16.25 4.38
N MET A 106 -10.60 -16.12 3.59
CA MET A 106 -10.30 -14.88 2.87
C MET A 106 -11.36 -14.54 1.81
N ILE A 107 -11.89 -15.54 1.09
CA ILE A 107 -13.00 -15.33 0.14
C ILE A 107 -14.25 -14.88 0.89
N LEU A 108 -14.55 -15.49 2.04
CA LEU A 108 -15.69 -15.08 2.88
C LEU A 108 -15.52 -13.65 3.42
N ASP A 109 -14.31 -13.28 3.81
CA ASP A 109 -14.03 -11.92 4.31
C ASP A 109 -14.07 -10.90 3.16
N ALA A 110 -13.59 -11.25 1.97
CA ALA A 110 -13.75 -10.42 0.77
C ALA A 110 -15.24 -10.22 0.43
N ALA A 111 -16.07 -11.27 0.54
CA ALA A 111 -17.51 -11.18 0.30
C ALA A 111 -18.26 -10.26 1.29
N LYS A 112 -17.73 -10.09 2.50
CA LYS A 112 -18.29 -9.15 3.49
C LYS A 112 -17.88 -7.69 3.23
N ASN A 113 -16.84 -7.47 2.46
CA ASN A 113 -16.20 -6.17 2.24
C ASN A 113 -16.25 -5.74 0.77
N ILE A 114 -17.29 -6.12 0.05
CA ILE A 114 -17.51 -5.70 -1.33
C ILE A 114 -17.68 -4.17 -1.34
N THR A 115 -16.83 -3.49 -2.07
CA THR A 115 -16.82 -2.02 -2.18
C THR A 115 -17.13 -1.57 -3.60
N TYR A 116 -16.84 -2.39 -4.60
CA TYR A 116 -17.00 -2.08 -6.02
C TYR A 116 -17.86 -3.13 -6.73
N ASP A 117 -18.72 -2.69 -7.66
CA ASP A 117 -19.71 -3.52 -8.33
C ASP A 117 -19.13 -4.75 -9.06
N GLU A 118 -17.88 -4.66 -9.53
CA GLU A 118 -17.23 -5.78 -10.23
C GLU A 118 -16.75 -6.90 -9.30
N GLU A 119 -16.59 -6.64 -8.00
CA GLU A 119 -16.03 -7.60 -7.03
C GLU A 119 -16.96 -8.79 -6.78
N ASP A 120 -18.26 -8.56 -6.73
CA ASP A 120 -19.27 -9.58 -6.40
C ASP A 120 -19.17 -10.79 -7.33
N GLN A 121 -19.14 -10.57 -8.63
CA GLN A 121 -19.05 -11.63 -9.64
C GLN A 121 -17.70 -12.37 -9.59
N ILE A 122 -16.63 -11.65 -9.28
CA ILE A 122 -15.29 -12.26 -9.16
C ILE A 122 -15.22 -13.13 -7.91
N ILE A 123 -15.73 -12.66 -6.79
CA ILE A 123 -15.77 -13.41 -5.53
C ILE A 123 -16.66 -14.64 -5.65
N LEU A 124 -17.83 -14.52 -6.31
CA LEU A 124 -18.69 -15.66 -6.60
C LEU A 124 -17.98 -16.69 -7.47
N THR A 125 -17.26 -16.25 -8.50
CA THR A 125 -16.45 -17.12 -9.36
C THR A 125 -15.39 -17.86 -8.55
N LEU A 126 -14.64 -17.15 -7.69
CA LEU A 126 -13.64 -17.76 -6.81
C LEU A 126 -14.26 -18.82 -5.90
N GLN A 127 -15.40 -18.53 -5.28
CA GLN A 127 -16.07 -19.46 -4.37
C GLN A 127 -16.56 -20.72 -5.07
N VAL A 128 -17.26 -20.58 -6.20
CA VAL A 128 -17.79 -21.71 -6.98
C VAL A 128 -16.66 -22.57 -7.54
N LYS A 129 -15.67 -21.94 -8.19
CA LYS A 129 -14.57 -22.66 -8.82
C LYS A 129 -13.60 -23.26 -7.82
N LEU A 130 -13.44 -22.69 -6.64
CA LEU A 130 -12.72 -23.33 -5.55
C LEU A 130 -13.41 -24.62 -5.12
N GLY A 131 -14.73 -24.64 -4.98
CA GLY A 131 -15.50 -25.86 -4.65
C GLY A 131 -15.32 -26.96 -5.70
N GLU A 132 -15.35 -26.62 -6.99
CA GLU A 132 -15.08 -27.57 -8.07
C GLU A 132 -13.64 -28.11 -8.01
N TYR A 133 -12.64 -27.23 -7.81
CA TYR A 133 -11.24 -27.63 -7.64
C TYR A 133 -11.04 -28.59 -6.47
N LEU A 134 -11.61 -28.28 -5.31
CA LEU A 134 -11.52 -29.14 -4.13
C LEU A 134 -12.11 -30.54 -4.37
N THR A 135 -13.25 -30.59 -5.06
CA THR A 135 -13.88 -31.86 -5.47
C THR A 135 -12.96 -32.62 -6.42
N LYS A 136 -12.32 -31.97 -7.36
CA LYS A 136 -11.39 -32.57 -8.30
C LYS A 136 -10.15 -33.12 -7.60
N ILE A 137 -9.56 -32.40 -6.66
CA ILE A 137 -8.41 -32.87 -5.87
C ILE A 137 -8.81 -34.07 -5.00
N GLN A 138 -10.02 -34.11 -4.45
CA GLN A 138 -10.49 -35.30 -3.74
C GLN A 138 -10.58 -36.52 -4.66
N GLN A 139 -11.08 -36.38 -5.88
CA GLN A 139 -11.07 -37.44 -6.89
C GLN A 139 -9.64 -37.95 -7.20
N VAL A 140 -8.70 -36.99 -7.36
CA VAL A 140 -7.27 -37.30 -7.57
C VAL A 140 -6.72 -38.14 -6.41
N ARG A 141 -7.00 -37.75 -5.16
CA ARG A 141 -6.59 -38.51 -3.95
C ARG A 141 -7.19 -39.92 -3.92
N ASP A 142 -8.45 -40.06 -4.35
CA ASP A 142 -9.11 -41.39 -4.41
C ASP A 142 -8.45 -42.32 -5.46
N PHE A 143 -8.04 -41.76 -6.62
CA PHE A 143 -7.24 -42.51 -7.61
C PHE A 143 -5.85 -42.85 -7.06
N HIS A 144 -5.22 -41.87 -6.40
CA HIS A 144 -3.90 -42.06 -5.81
C HIS A 144 -3.88 -43.19 -4.75
N GLN A 145 -4.87 -43.22 -3.85
CA GLN A 145 -5.02 -44.29 -2.86
C GLN A 145 -5.21 -45.67 -3.48
N ARG A 146 -5.86 -45.76 -4.65
CA ARG A 146 -6.04 -47.00 -5.41
C ARG A 146 -4.84 -47.40 -6.24
N GLY A 147 -3.80 -46.54 -6.33
CA GLY A 147 -2.63 -46.77 -7.17
C GLY A 147 -2.90 -46.59 -8.67
N ASP A 148 -4.00 -45.95 -9.05
CA ASP A 148 -4.34 -45.64 -10.44
C ASP A 148 -3.63 -44.38 -10.91
N THR A 149 -2.40 -44.50 -11.38
CA THR A 149 -1.56 -43.42 -11.85
C THR A 149 -2.19 -42.65 -13.03
N ASN A 150 -2.89 -43.36 -13.93
CA ASN A 150 -3.55 -42.71 -15.07
C ASN A 150 -4.72 -41.84 -14.61
N GLY A 151 -5.56 -42.38 -13.71
CA GLY A 151 -6.63 -41.61 -13.08
C GLY A 151 -6.11 -40.35 -12.33
N VAL A 152 -4.99 -40.49 -11.60
CA VAL A 152 -4.30 -39.37 -10.95
C VAL A 152 -3.92 -38.28 -11.98
N LEU A 153 -3.18 -38.64 -13.03
CA LEU A 153 -2.67 -37.69 -13.99
C LEU A 153 -3.78 -36.95 -14.77
N VAL A 154 -4.79 -37.68 -15.25
CA VAL A 154 -5.91 -37.09 -15.98
C VAL A 154 -6.65 -36.08 -15.12
N ASN A 155 -7.04 -36.44 -13.91
CA ASN A 155 -7.82 -35.58 -13.03
C ASN A 155 -6.98 -34.42 -12.44
N TYR A 156 -5.68 -34.67 -12.15
CA TYR A 156 -4.82 -33.59 -11.68
C TYR A 156 -4.55 -32.52 -12.76
N ARG A 157 -4.39 -32.92 -14.03
CA ARG A 157 -4.27 -31.95 -15.13
C ARG A 157 -5.49 -31.04 -15.20
N GLU A 158 -6.70 -31.58 -15.06
CA GLU A 158 -7.92 -30.75 -15.01
C GLU A 158 -7.93 -29.81 -13.80
N ALA A 159 -7.53 -30.30 -12.61
CA ALA A 159 -7.41 -29.46 -11.42
C ALA A 159 -6.38 -28.35 -11.60
N ALA A 160 -5.20 -28.66 -12.12
CA ALA A 160 -4.15 -27.69 -12.42
C ALA A 160 -4.60 -26.63 -13.46
N GLU A 161 -5.36 -27.04 -14.47
CA GLU A 161 -5.94 -26.12 -15.45
C GLU A 161 -6.97 -25.17 -14.80
N MET A 162 -7.78 -25.66 -13.87
CA MET A 162 -8.70 -24.80 -13.11
C MET A 162 -7.94 -23.75 -12.26
N ILE A 163 -6.84 -24.12 -11.62
CA ILE A 163 -5.98 -23.19 -10.88
C ILE A 163 -5.40 -22.14 -11.84
N ASP A 164 -4.71 -22.60 -12.90
CA ASP A 164 -3.92 -21.72 -13.78
C ASP A 164 -4.79 -20.81 -14.66
N ASN A 165 -5.95 -21.31 -15.14
CA ASN A 165 -6.76 -20.60 -16.13
C ASN A 165 -8.05 -19.99 -15.55
N THR A 166 -8.40 -20.26 -14.30
CA THR A 166 -9.64 -19.76 -13.71
C THR A 166 -9.42 -19.09 -12.33
N LEU A 167 -8.91 -19.82 -11.34
CA LEU A 167 -8.82 -19.34 -9.96
C LEU A 167 -7.77 -18.26 -9.78
N LEU A 168 -6.55 -18.47 -10.28
CA LEU A 168 -5.48 -17.47 -10.21
C LEU A 168 -5.81 -16.21 -11.02
N PRO A 169 -6.33 -16.30 -12.27
CA PRO A 169 -6.80 -15.13 -13.01
C PRO A 169 -7.94 -14.38 -12.32
N ALA A 170 -8.89 -15.08 -11.69
CA ALA A 170 -9.96 -14.43 -10.93
C ALA A 170 -9.42 -13.68 -9.71
N ALA A 171 -8.49 -14.27 -8.96
CA ALA A 171 -7.83 -13.61 -7.83
C ALA A 171 -7.01 -12.40 -8.29
N ALA A 172 -6.27 -12.51 -9.40
CA ALA A 172 -5.54 -11.41 -10.01
C ALA A 172 -6.50 -10.29 -10.48
N LYS A 173 -7.66 -10.64 -11.03
CA LYS A 173 -8.68 -9.66 -11.43
C LYS A 173 -9.27 -8.92 -10.24
N LEU A 174 -9.52 -9.59 -9.12
CA LEU A 174 -9.95 -8.95 -7.87
C LEU A 174 -8.91 -7.94 -7.37
N ASN A 175 -7.62 -8.32 -7.40
CA ASN A 175 -6.53 -7.42 -7.08
C ASN A 175 -6.50 -6.19 -8.01
N GLU A 176 -6.64 -6.40 -9.33
CA GLU A 176 -6.64 -5.33 -10.33
C GLU A 176 -7.77 -4.31 -10.14
N VAL A 177 -9.00 -4.78 -9.87
CA VAL A 177 -10.17 -3.91 -9.61
C VAL A 177 -9.91 -3.01 -8.41
N ASN A 178 -9.49 -3.60 -7.31
CA ASN A 178 -9.17 -2.86 -6.08
C ASN A 178 -8.01 -1.87 -6.27
N ARG A 179 -6.95 -2.27 -6.98
CA ARG A 179 -5.80 -1.41 -7.26
C ARG A 179 -6.20 -0.19 -8.10
N LYS A 180 -6.95 -0.40 -9.19
CA LYS A 180 -7.43 0.70 -10.03
C LYS A 180 -8.28 1.70 -9.26
N ALA A 181 -9.13 1.21 -8.35
CA ALA A 181 -9.95 2.04 -7.50
C ALA A 181 -9.10 2.84 -6.50
N LEU A 182 -8.12 2.18 -5.85
CA LEU A 182 -7.18 2.85 -4.96
C LEU A 182 -6.39 3.96 -5.69
N ASP A 183 -5.83 3.68 -6.86
CA ASP A 183 -5.01 4.64 -7.61
C ASP A 183 -5.82 5.86 -8.05
N ARG A 184 -7.07 5.68 -8.50
CA ARG A 184 -7.99 6.78 -8.81
C ARG A 184 -8.28 7.63 -7.59
N THR A 185 -8.61 6.98 -6.46
CA THR A 185 -8.91 7.66 -5.21
C THR A 185 -7.69 8.40 -4.69
N TYR A 186 -6.53 7.77 -4.66
CA TYR A 186 -5.27 8.39 -4.22
C TYR A 186 -4.95 9.66 -5.02
N THR A 187 -5.02 9.61 -6.35
CA THR A 187 -4.77 10.77 -7.22
C THR A 187 -5.77 11.92 -6.96
N SER A 188 -7.05 11.58 -6.77
CA SER A 188 -8.09 12.55 -6.42
C SER A 188 -7.84 13.21 -5.07
N GLU A 189 -7.53 12.40 -4.05
CA GLU A 189 -7.29 12.86 -2.68
C GLU A 189 -5.99 13.67 -2.56
N GLN A 190 -4.93 13.29 -3.26
CA GLN A 190 -3.69 14.06 -3.33
C GLN A 190 -3.94 15.47 -3.90
N SER A 191 -4.75 15.55 -4.96
CA SER A 191 -5.16 16.84 -5.55
C SER A 191 -6.05 17.66 -4.61
N ALA A 192 -6.93 17.00 -3.86
CA ALA A 192 -7.78 17.64 -2.86
C ALA A 192 -6.97 18.17 -1.67
N ALA A 193 -5.98 17.40 -1.19
CA ALA A 193 -5.08 17.83 -0.12
C ALA A 193 -4.26 19.07 -0.50
N ALA A 194 -3.72 19.10 -1.73
CA ALA A 194 -3.00 20.27 -2.24
C ALA A 194 -3.90 21.52 -2.32
N ARG A 195 -5.15 21.37 -2.80
CA ARG A 195 -6.13 22.47 -2.82
C ARG A 195 -6.48 22.94 -1.40
N SER A 196 -6.67 22.02 -0.47
CA SER A 196 -7.00 22.33 0.92
C SER A 196 -5.89 23.14 1.58
N LEU A 197 -4.63 22.72 1.43
CA LEU A 197 -3.47 23.46 1.92
C LEU A 197 -3.42 24.87 1.31
N PHE A 198 -3.65 25.00 0.01
CA PHE A 198 -3.70 26.30 -0.66
C PHE A 198 -4.77 27.23 -0.06
N PHE A 199 -5.99 26.73 0.20
CA PHE A 199 -7.05 27.53 0.81
C PHE A 199 -6.74 27.91 2.26
N VAL A 200 -6.14 27.03 3.05
CA VAL A 200 -5.69 27.33 4.42
C VAL A 200 -4.62 28.40 4.40
N VAL A 201 -3.64 28.32 3.51
CA VAL A 201 -2.57 29.31 3.38
C VAL A 201 -3.12 30.67 2.95
N ILE A 202 -3.97 30.70 1.91
CA ILE A 202 -4.54 31.97 1.41
C ILE A 202 -5.45 32.63 2.46
N SER A 203 -6.33 31.88 3.11
CA SER A 203 -7.20 32.42 4.16
C SER A 203 -6.42 32.92 5.37
N SER A 204 -5.33 32.25 5.74
CA SER A 204 -4.40 32.71 6.78
C SER A 204 -3.70 34.02 6.39
N PHE A 205 -3.16 34.13 5.17
CA PHE A 205 -2.54 35.38 4.70
C PHE A 205 -3.53 36.53 4.58
N LEU A 206 -4.77 36.25 4.16
CA LEU A 206 -5.85 37.23 4.15
C LEU A 206 -6.12 37.76 5.56
N LEU A 207 -6.27 36.87 6.53
CA LEU A 207 -6.51 37.22 7.93
C LEU A 207 -5.36 38.01 8.52
N ILE A 208 -4.11 37.55 8.35
CA ILE A 208 -2.91 38.25 8.82
C ILE A 208 -2.79 39.63 8.14
N GLY A 209 -3.02 39.71 6.84
CA GLY A 209 -2.98 40.97 6.09
C GLY A 209 -4.01 41.99 6.59
N LEU A 210 -5.24 41.54 6.90
CA LEU A 210 -6.27 42.39 7.50
C LEU A 210 -5.87 42.88 8.89
N LEU A 211 -5.38 42.01 9.77
CA LEU A 211 -4.91 42.38 11.11
C LEU A 211 -3.78 43.40 11.05
N VAL A 212 -2.80 43.21 10.17
CA VAL A 212 -1.70 44.13 9.95
C VAL A 212 -2.19 45.46 9.36
N ALA A 213 -3.11 45.44 8.39
CA ALA A 213 -3.69 46.64 7.80
C ALA A 213 -4.43 47.48 8.86
N ILE A 214 -5.24 46.84 9.71
CA ILE A 214 -5.92 47.54 10.83
C ILE A 214 -4.89 48.11 11.80
N GLN A 215 -3.85 47.38 12.16
CA GLN A 215 -2.79 47.81 13.03
C GLN A 215 -2.07 49.07 12.49
N LEU A 216 -1.71 49.06 11.19
CA LEU A 216 -1.07 50.21 10.51
C LEU A 216 -2.02 51.41 10.40
N PHE A 217 -3.31 51.17 10.14
CA PHE A 217 -4.33 52.21 10.12
C PHE A 217 -4.43 52.92 11.50
N LEU A 218 -4.52 52.14 12.60
CA LEU A 218 -4.58 52.69 13.95
C LEU A 218 -3.31 53.48 14.30
N SER A 219 -2.12 52.95 13.98
CA SER A 219 -0.84 53.63 14.21
C SER A 219 -0.74 54.97 13.50
N LYS A 220 -1.08 55.01 12.20
CA LYS A 220 -0.98 56.24 11.37
C LYS A 220 -2.05 57.25 11.74
N ARG A 221 -3.30 56.86 11.98
CA ARG A 221 -4.43 57.79 12.17
C ARG A 221 -4.53 58.31 13.58
N MET A 222 -4.16 57.49 14.59
CA MET A 222 -4.33 57.84 16.00
C MET A 222 -3.00 58.17 16.72
N ARG A 223 -1.90 58.25 16.00
CA ARG A 223 -0.54 58.62 16.50
C ARG A 223 -0.14 57.80 17.74
N ARG A 224 -0.55 56.52 17.83
CA ARG A 224 -0.22 55.67 18.96
C ARG A 224 0.66 54.51 18.52
N THR A 225 1.41 53.99 19.49
CA THR A 225 2.16 52.73 19.37
C THR A 225 1.23 51.54 19.08
N LEU A 226 1.80 50.40 18.81
CA LEU A 226 1.10 49.16 18.43
C LEU A 226 0.01 48.78 19.45
N ASN A 227 -1.15 48.28 18.94
CA ASN A 227 -2.23 47.77 19.78
C ASN A 227 -1.88 46.32 20.22
N PRO A 228 -1.69 46.06 21.54
CA PRO A 228 -1.22 44.79 22.01
C PRO A 228 -2.19 43.64 21.72
N MET A 229 -3.50 43.88 21.69
CA MET A 229 -4.50 42.86 21.39
C MET A 229 -4.47 42.40 19.92
N LEU A 230 -4.30 43.38 19.00
CA LEU A 230 -4.15 43.07 17.56
C LEU A 230 -2.80 42.38 17.28
N LEU A 231 -1.73 42.76 18.01
CA LEU A 231 -0.45 42.08 17.94
C LEU A 231 -0.55 40.63 18.36
N ALA A 232 -1.23 40.37 19.51
CA ALA A 232 -1.48 39.01 19.99
C ALA A 232 -2.30 38.20 18.98
N ALA A 233 -3.37 38.81 18.42
CA ALA A 233 -4.17 38.16 17.39
C ALA A 233 -3.34 37.81 16.14
N THR A 234 -2.47 38.70 15.68
CA THR A 234 -1.58 38.45 14.54
C THR A 234 -0.56 37.36 14.86
N ALA A 235 0.05 37.37 16.03
CA ALA A 235 1.00 36.34 16.46
C ALA A 235 0.34 34.94 16.50
N ILE A 236 -0.87 34.85 17.06
CA ILE A 236 -1.65 33.60 17.08
C ILE A 236 -1.96 33.14 15.66
N ALA A 237 -2.36 34.05 14.75
CA ALA A 237 -2.64 33.69 13.36
C ALA A 237 -1.40 33.18 12.61
N VAL A 238 -0.22 33.78 12.82
CA VAL A 238 1.06 33.33 12.24
C VAL A 238 1.48 31.96 12.79
N ILE A 239 1.39 31.76 14.10
CA ILE A 239 1.71 30.47 14.73
C ILE A 239 0.76 29.39 14.20
N PHE A 240 -0.54 29.68 14.10
CA PHE A 240 -1.53 28.75 13.61
C PHE A 240 -1.32 28.39 12.14
N LEU A 241 -0.92 29.35 11.29
CA LEU A 241 -0.52 29.09 9.90
C LEU A 241 0.65 28.10 9.84
N GLY A 242 1.72 28.33 10.62
CA GLY A 242 2.87 27.43 10.68
C GLY A 242 2.51 26.03 11.18
N TYR A 243 1.69 25.96 12.23
CA TYR A 243 1.18 24.70 12.78
C TYR A 243 0.34 23.93 11.75
N SER A 244 -0.63 24.59 11.10
CA SER A 244 -1.49 23.96 10.10
C SER A 244 -0.70 23.53 8.85
N ALA A 245 0.19 24.38 8.33
CA ALA A 245 1.01 24.04 7.17
C ALA A 245 1.88 22.80 7.43
N ARG A 246 2.53 22.75 8.61
CA ARG A 246 3.33 21.59 9.01
C ARG A 246 2.48 20.33 9.09
N ALA A 247 1.31 20.39 9.70
CA ALA A 247 0.41 19.24 9.85
C ALA A 247 -0.05 18.68 8.50
N PHE A 248 -0.51 19.55 7.59
CA PHE A 248 -0.94 19.13 6.26
C PHE A 248 0.20 18.57 5.40
N LEU A 249 1.38 19.18 5.46
CA LEU A 249 2.56 18.69 4.74
C LEU A 249 3.01 17.33 5.29
N SER A 250 3.01 17.15 6.62
CA SER A 250 3.35 15.88 7.27
C SER A 250 2.34 14.80 6.92
N ALA A 251 1.03 15.08 7.01
CA ALA A 251 -0.03 14.14 6.64
C ALA A 251 0.06 13.72 5.16
N SER A 252 0.33 14.66 4.26
CA SER A 252 0.54 14.38 2.83
C SER A 252 1.79 13.52 2.60
N HIS A 253 2.90 13.80 3.30
CA HIS A 253 4.12 13.00 3.24
C HIS A 253 3.86 11.57 3.75
N ASN A 254 3.20 11.41 4.90
CA ASN A 254 2.88 10.11 5.45
C ASN A 254 1.94 9.30 4.54
N LEU A 255 0.98 9.96 3.89
CA LEU A 255 0.12 9.32 2.89
C LEU A 255 0.93 8.81 1.69
N LYS A 256 1.93 9.60 1.23
CA LYS A 256 2.86 9.21 0.17
C LYS A 256 3.70 8.01 0.59
N VAL A 257 4.33 8.05 1.76
CA VAL A 257 5.12 6.92 2.31
C VAL A 257 4.27 5.66 2.41
N ALA A 258 3.02 5.78 2.88
CA ALA A 258 2.12 4.64 2.95
C ALA A 258 1.81 4.07 1.56
N LYS A 259 1.43 4.91 0.56
CA LYS A 259 0.97 4.43 -0.75
C LYS A 259 2.13 4.07 -1.68
N GLU A 260 3.11 4.97 -1.85
CA GLU A 260 4.14 4.82 -2.88
C GLU A 260 5.34 4.02 -2.37
N ASP A 261 5.82 4.27 -1.13
CA ASP A 261 7.04 3.63 -0.68
C ASP A 261 6.76 2.23 -0.07
N ALA A 262 5.73 2.10 0.80
CA ALA A 262 5.49 0.85 1.51
C ALA A 262 4.50 -0.08 0.79
N PHE A 263 3.34 0.46 0.35
CA PHE A 263 2.28 -0.38 -0.22
C PHE A 263 2.65 -0.93 -1.61
N GLU A 264 3.34 -0.16 -2.44
CA GLU A 264 3.81 -0.66 -3.75
C GLU A 264 4.83 -1.78 -3.57
N SER A 265 5.80 -1.64 -2.65
CA SER A 265 6.73 -2.73 -2.30
C SER A 265 5.99 -3.98 -1.79
N ILE A 266 4.95 -3.82 -0.95
CA ILE A 266 4.14 -4.97 -0.51
C ILE A 266 3.47 -5.66 -1.70
N GLN A 267 2.96 -4.90 -2.68
CA GLN A 267 2.33 -5.47 -3.87
C GLN A 267 3.31 -6.28 -4.70
N ASP A 268 4.48 -5.72 -4.99
CA ASP A 268 5.51 -6.36 -5.83
C ASP A 268 6.09 -7.60 -5.15
N LEU A 269 6.35 -7.55 -3.85
CA LEU A 269 6.80 -8.69 -3.05
C LEU A 269 5.78 -9.85 -3.06
N ARG A 270 4.48 -9.55 -2.98
CA ARG A 270 3.42 -10.56 -3.03
C ARG A 270 3.23 -11.14 -4.41
N GLU A 271 3.28 -10.32 -5.46
CA GLU A 271 3.21 -10.82 -6.84
C GLU A 271 4.40 -11.73 -7.14
N GLY A 272 5.61 -11.31 -6.79
CA GLY A 272 6.79 -12.16 -6.90
C GLY A 272 6.65 -13.47 -6.11
N ARG A 273 6.09 -13.41 -4.91
CA ARG A 273 5.83 -14.59 -4.07
C ARG A 273 4.81 -15.55 -4.72
N SER A 274 3.74 -15.04 -5.29
CA SER A 274 2.75 -15.85 -6.03
C SER A 274 3.38 -16.56 -7.22
N ILE A 275 4.22 -15.86 -7.99
CA ILE A 275 4.97 -16.43 -9.11
C ILE A 275 5.93 -17.53 -8.61
N ALA A 276 6.60 -17.33 -7.47
CA ALA A 276 7.50 -18.32 -6.89
C ALA A 276 6.75 -19.59 -6.46
N TYR A 277 5.57 -19.47 -5.87
CA TYR A 277 4.74 -20.64 -5.52
C TYR A 277 4.30 -21.42 -6.76
N ARG A 278 3.91 -20.71 -7.82
CA ARG A 278 3.57 -21.34 -9.10
C ARG A 278 4.77 -22.02 -9.74
N ALA A 279 5.97 -21.46 -9.64
CA ALA A 279 7.20 -22.11 -10.09
C ALA A 279 7.47 -23.38 -9.27
N ASN A 280 7.33 -23.36 -7.95
CA ASN A 280 7.46 -24.54 -7.11
C ASN A 280 6.44 -25.65 -7.47
N GLY A 281 5.21 -25.27 -7.81
CA GLY A 281 4.22 -26.21 -8.36
C GLY A 281 4.69 -26.83 -9.69
N ASP A 282 5.29 -26.05 -10.59
CA ASP A 282 5.80 -26.57 -11.88
C ASP A 282 7.02 -27.50 -11.71
N GLU A 283 7.88 -27.27 -10.70
CA GLU A 283 8.96 -28.20 -10.33
C GLU A 283 8.40 -29.59 -9.98
N SER A 284 7.33 -29.62 -9.19
CA SER A 284 6.68 -30.87 -8.81
C SER A 284 5.92 -31.53 -9.98
N ARG A 285 5.22 -30.74 -10.78
CA ARG A 285 4.51 -31.19 -11.98
C ARG A 285 5.48 -31.76 -13.04
N TYR A 286 6.71 -31.21 -13.14
CA TYR A 286 7.77 -31.74 -14.01
C TYR A 286 8.10 -33.20 -13.71
N LEU A 287 8.10 -33.58 -12.44
CA LEU A 287 8.34 -34.96 -12.00
C LEU A 287 7.08 -35.83 -12.05
N LEU A 288 5.92 -35.24 -11.73
CA LEU A 288 4.64 -35.93 -11.62
C LEU A 288 4.11 -36.33 -13.02
N ASP A 289 4.30 -35.52 -14.03
CA ASP A 289 3.72 -35.68 -15.37
C ASP A 289 4.81 -35.78 -16.46
N PRO A 290 5.40 -36.97 -16.68
CA PRO A 290 6.45 -37.14 -17.67
C PRO A 290 6.06 -36.80 -19.09
N VAL A 291 4.76 -36.93 -19.45
CA VAL A 291 4.26 -36.62 -20.81
C VAL A 291 4.34 -35.11 -21.10
N PHE A 292 4.11 -34.27 -20.10
CA PHE A 292 4.19 -32.82 -20.22
C PHE A 292 5.38 -32.21 -19.46
N ALA A 293 6.39 -33.01 -19.12
CA ALA A 293 7.59 -32.55 -18.38
C ALA A 293 8.24 -31.30 -19.02
N SER A 294 8.45 -31.32 -20.34
CA SER A 294 9.02 -30.18 -21.07
C SER A 294 8.16 -28.90 -20.98
N LYS A 295 6.83 -29.03 -20.96
CA LYS A 295 5.91 -27.89 -20.77
C LYS A 295 6.06 -27.30 -19.35
N HIS A 296 6.13 -28.16 -18.33
CA HIS A 296 6.30 -27.72 -16.94
C HIS A 296 7.67 -27.11 -16.69
N GLU A 297 8.74 -27.67 -17.31
CA GLU A 297 10.06 -27.09 -17.26
C GLU A 297 10.08 -25.67 -17.86
N GLN A 298 9.50 -25.48 -19.05
CA GLN A 298 9.44 -24.17 -19.69
C GLN A 298 8.61 -23.18 -18.84
N ALA A 299 7.50 -23.64 -18.26
CA ALA A 299 6.67 -22.82 -17.38
C ALA A 299 7.44 -22.38 -16.11
N PHE A 300 8.20 -23.28 -15.51
CA PHE A 300 9.11 -22.98 -14.39
C PHE A 300 10.15 -21.91 -14.78
N LEU A 301 10.88 -22.15 -15.86
CA LEU A 301 11.94 -21.22 -16.32
C LEU A 301 11.39 -19.83 -16.65
N ASN A 302 10.23 -19.75 -17.28
CA ASN A 302 9.57 -18.48 -17.57
C ASN A 302 9.17 -17.72 -16.28
N LYS A 303 8.72 -18.42 -15.26
CA LYS A 303 8.39 -17.82 -13.95
C LYS A 303 9.64 -17.37 -13.20
N VAL A 304 10.71 -18.20 -13.23
CA VAL A 304 12.00 -17.81 -12.65
C VAL A 304 12.55 -16.55 -13.32
N ALA A 305 12.45 -16.44 -14.65
CA ALA A 305 12.91 -15.24 -15.37
C ALA A 305 12.15 -13.97 -14.99
N GLN A 306 10.87 -14.07 -14.62
CA GLN A 306 10.11 -12.93 -14.08
C GLN A 306 10.59 -12.54 -12.68
N LEU A 307 10.97 -13.53 -11.85
CA LEU A 307 11.43 -13.29 -10.49
C LEU A 307 12.84 -12.73 -10.46
N VAL A 308 13.72 -13.30 -11.28
CA VAL A 308 15.16 -13.00 -11.25
C VAL A 308 15.83 -13.35 -12.57
N THR A 309 16.51 -12.37 -13.15
CA THR A 309 17.45 -12.58 -14.27
C THR A 309 18.78 -11.98 -13.87
N LEU A 310 19.80 -12.84 -13.77
CA LEU A 310 21.16 -12.43 -13.42
C LEU A 310 21.91 -11.96 -14.67
N PRO A 311 22.79 -10.94 -14.56
CA PRO A 311 23.68 -10.55 -15.66
C PRO A 311 24.66 -11.68 -16.02
N ASN A 312 25.13 -11.70 -17.25
CA ASN A 312 26.09 -12.68 -17.71
C ASN A 312 27.34 -12.72 -16.82
N GLY A 313 27.74 -13.93 -16.42
CA GLY A 313 28.89 -14.16 -15.56
C GLY A 313 28.69 -13.87 -14.07
N GLN A 314 27.50 -13.40 -13.66
CA GLN A 314 27.18 -13.19 -12.25
C GLN A 314 26.47 -14.41 -11.64
N THR A 315 26.63 -14.55 -10.33
CA THR A 315 25.95 -15.58 -9.52
C THR A 315 25.02 -14.90 -8.49
N PHE A 316 24.10 -15.66 -7.91
CA PHE A 316 23.28 -15.18 -6.79
C PHE A 316 24.14 -14.62 -5.65
N GLN A 317 25.28 -15.26 -5.37
CA GLN A 317 26.18 -14.85 -4.31
C GLN A 317 26.86 -13.50 -4.61
N THR A 318 27.32 -13.29 -5.85
CA THR A 318 27.97 -12.03 -6.24
C THR A 318 26.99 -10.87 -6.29
N VAL A 319 25.78 -11.10 -6.82
CA VAL A 319 24.71 -10.09 -6.85
C VAL A 319 24.23 -9.77 -5.43
N ALA A 320 24.03 -10.77 -4.57
CA ALA A 320 23.66 -10.57 -3.19
C ALA A 320 24.72 -9.76 -2.41
N ALA A 321 26.02 -10.06 -2.61
CA ALA A 321 27.11 -9.32 -1.96
C ALA A 321 27.16 -7.85 -2.41
N ALA A 322 26.99 -7.57 -3.71
CA ALA A 322 26.92 -6.20 -4.24
C ALA A 322 25.69 -5.45 -3.71
N SER A 323 24.53 -6.09 -3.72
CA SER A 323 23.27 -5.52 -3.22
C SER A 323 23.30 -5.23 -1.72
N ALA A 324 23.98 -6.08 -0.93
CA ALA A 324 24.18 -5.85 0.51
C ALA A 324 24.97 -4.56 0.79
N GLN A 325 25.88 -4.17 -0.11
CA GLN A 325 26.62 -2.91 -0.06
C GLN A 325 25.86 -1.72 -0.66
N GLY A 326 24.63 -1.92 -1.10
CA GLY A 326 23.82 -0.90 -1.76
C GLY A 326 24.24 -0.60 -3.20
N GLN A 327 25.05 -1.46 -3.82
CA GLN A 327 25.47 -1.30 -5.20
C GLN A 327 24.39 -1.77 -6.15
N LYS A 328 24.05 -0.96 -7.15
CA LYS A 328 23.17 -1.36 -8.24
C LYS A 328 23.93 -2.25 -9.21
N VAL A 329 23.39 -3.43 -9.47
CA VAL A 329 23.99 -4.40 -10.43
C VAL A 329 23.32 -4.21 -11.79
N GLU A 330 24.09 -3.76 -12.78
CA GLU A 330 23.59 -3.53 -14.13
C GLU A 330 23.20 -4.86 -14.81
N GLY A 331 22.04 -4.89 -15.46
CA GLY A 331 21.50 -6.09 -16.09
C GLY A 331 20.84 -7.09 -15.14
N PHE A 332 20.80 -6.81 -13.85
CA PHE A 332 20.01 -7.56 -12.88
C PHE A 332 18.56 -7.08 -12.96
N THR A 333 17.62 -7.98 -13.29
CA THR A 333 16.21 -7.66 -13.54
C THR A 333 15.26 -8.66 -12.91
N GLY A 334 13.95 -8.31 -12.88
CA GLY A 334 12.87 -9.07 -12.27
C GLY A 334 12.47 -8.55 -10.89
N TYR A 335 11.39 -9.10 -10.32
CA TYR A 335 10.82 -8.63 -9.04
C TYR A 335 11.84 -8.49 -7.90
N MET A 336 12.82 -9.42 -7.80
CA MET A 336 13.85 -9.33 -6.76
C MET A 336 14.84 -8.19 -7.01
N ALA A 337 15.07 -7.82 -8.27
CA ALA A 337 15.89 -6.66 -8.61
C ALA A 337 15.14 -5.35 -8.35
N GLU A 338 13.86 -5.29 -8.65
CA GLU A 338 13.00 -4.13 -8.36
C GLU A 338 12.96 -3.85 -6.88
N GLU A 339 12.72 -4.86 -6.05
CA GLU A 339 12.76 -4.75 -4.58
C GLU A 339 14.11 -4.23 -4.07
N LEU A 340 15.24 -4.83 -4.51
CA LEU A 340 16.57 -4.41 -4.09
C LEU A 340 16.97 -3.01 -4.57
N ASN A 341 16.33 -2.49 -5.62
CA ASN A 341 16.51 -1.12 -6.10
C ASN A 341 15.59 -0.11 -5.39
N ASN A 342 14.53 -0.57 -4.71
CA ASN A 342 13.51 0.27 -4.04
C ASN A 342 13.61 0.24 -2.50
N ILE A 343 14.77 -0.06 -1.96
CA ILE A 343 14.98 -0.13 -0.50
C ILE A 343 14.79 1.25 0.14
N THR A 344 13.79 1.35 1.00
CA THR A 344 13.40 2.60 1.68
C THR A 344 13.52 2.51 3.20
N PHE A 345 13.29 1.32 3.78
CA PHE A 345 13.17 1.16 5.22
C PHE A 345 14.36 0.44 5.86
N ALA A 346 14.58 0.71 7.16
CA ALA A 346 15.67 0.09 7.90
C ALA A 346 15.45 -1.44 8.03
N GLY A 347 16.48 -2.23 7.73
CA GLY A 347 16.45 -3.69 7.76
C GLY A 347 15.87 -4.35 6.51
N GLU A 348 15.29 -3.58 5.60
CA GLU A 348 14.69 -4.09 4.36
C GLU A 348 15.76 -4.67 3.43
N ARG A 349 16.90 -3.99 3.28
CA ARG A 349 18.01 -4.45 2.45
C ARG A 349 18.52 -5.82 2.86
N GLU A 350 18.75 -6.03 4.14
CA GLU A 350 19.22 -7.30 4.67
C GLU A 350 18.21 -8.42 4.42
N ALA A 351 16.93 -8.13 4.60
CA ALA A 351 15.84 -9.09 4.37
C ALA A 351 15.68 -9.43 2.87
N ALA A 352 15.75 -8.44 1.98
CA ALA A 352 15.68 -8.63 0.54
C ALA A 352 16.90 -9.40 -0.02
N VAL A 353 18.09 -9.11 0.47
CA VAL A 353 19.32 -9.86 0.14
C VAL A 353 19.24 -11.31 0.61
N ASP A 354 18.71 -11.56 1.81
CA ASP A 354 18.49 -12.92 2.31
C ASP A 354 17.46 -13.65 1.44
N THR A 355 16.39 -12.98 1.03
CA THR A 355 15.38 -13.52 0.10
C THR A 355 16.02 -13.96 -1.22
N LEU A 356 16.83 -13.10 -1.85
CA LEU A 356 17.56 -13.42 -3.09
C LEU A 356 18.51 -14.63 -2.89
N SER A 357 19.24 -14.65 -1.78
CA SER A 357 20.20 -15.71 -1.46
C SER A 357 19.50 -17.06 -1.26
N LYS A 358 18.38 -17.09 -0.53
CA LYS A 358 17.59 -18.31 -0.29
C LYS A 358 16.94 -18.82 -1.56
N PHE A 359 16.47 -17.90 -2.43
CA PHE A 359 15.93 -18.29 -3.73
C PHE A 359 17.01 -18.91 -4.63
N GLY A 360 18.24 -18.37 -4.61
CA GLY A 360 19.38 -18.96 -5.31
C GLY A 360 19.72 -20.38 -4.85
N ILE A 361 19.60 -20.67 -3.55
CA ILE A 361 19.77 -22.03 -3.01
C ILE A 361 18.68 -22.95 -3.55
N TYR A 362 17.42 -22.53 -3.55
CA TYR A 362 16.30 -23.29 -4.11
C TYR A 362 16.52 -23.62 -5.59
N LEU A 363 16.91 -22.63 -6.41
CA LEU A 363 17.17 -22.87 -7.84
C LEU A 363 18.34 -23.82 -8.11
N ASN A 364 19.36 -23.83 -7.25
CA ASN A 364 20.45 -24.80 -7.36
C ASN A 364 19.96 -26.25 -7.09
N LEU A 365 18.99 -26.42 -6.19
CA LEU A 365 18.38 -27.74 -5.91
C LEU A 365 17.45 -28.16 -7.04
N ASP A 366 16.65 -27.25 -7.61
CA ASP A 366 15.87 -27.55 -8.83
C ASP A 366 16.77 -28.03 -9.97
N LYS A 367 17.90 -27.37 -10.19
CA LYS A 367 18.87 -27.82 -11.20
C LYS A 367 19.38 -29.26 -10.93
N GLN A 368 19.63 -29.61 -9.67
CA GLN A 368 20.05 -30.97 -9.29
C GLN A 368 18.90 -31.97 -9.51
N ILE A 369 17.66 -31.61 -9.18
CA ILE A 369 16.47 -32.43 -9.44
C ILE A 369 16.38 -32.76 -10.93
N ARG A 370 16.52 -31.77 -11.80
CA ARG A 370 16.50 -31.98 -13.26
C ARG A 370 17.63 -32.87 -13.74
N GLN A 371 18.85 -32.68 -13.20
CA GLN A 371 20.00 -33.57 -13.54
C GLN A 371 19.76 -35.01 -13.11
N LEU A 372 19.18 -35.25 -11.94
CA LEU A 372 18.82 -36.60 -11.47
C LEU A 372 17.75 -37.21 -12.38
N GLN A 373 16.73 -36.47 -12.72
CA GLN A 373 15.66 -36.91 -13.61
C GLN A 373 16.20 -37.27 -15.00
N GLN A 374 17.02 -36.43 -15.60
CA GLN A 374 17.65 -36.67 -16.91
C GLN A 374 18.62 -37.86 -16.89
N SER A 375 19.21 -38.16 -15.74
CA SER A 375 20.08 -39.30 -15.53
C SER A 375 19.31 -40.62 -15.23
N GLY A 376 17.99 -40.60 -15.30
CA GLY A 376 17.14 -41.77 -15.00
C GLY A 376 16.96 -42.05 -13.52
N LYS A 377 17.46 -41.22 -12.61
CA LYS A 377 17.38 -41.35 -11.15
C LYS A 377 16.08 -40.70 -10.62
N HIS A 378 14.94 -41.13 -11.14
CA HIS A 378 13.64 -40.52 -10.85
C HIS A 378 13.29 -40.55 -9.34
N ALA A 379 13.56 -41.66 -8.66
CA ALA A 379 13.29 -41.78 -7.21
C ALA A 379 14.13 -40.81 -6.38
N ASP A 380 15.40 -40.60 -6.75
CA ASP A 380 16.29 -39.64 -6.08
C ASP A 380 15.86 -38.18 -6.37
N ALA A 381 15.39 -37.89 -7.60
CA ALA A 381 14.84 -36.59 -7.97
C ALA A 381 13.60 -36.27 -7.13
N ILE A 382 12.65 -37.22 -6.99
CA ILE A 382 11.47 -37.07 -6.13
C ILE A 382 11.89 -36.83 -4.66
N ALA A 383 12.79 -37.64 -4.13
CA ALA A 383 13.24 -37.52 -2.74
C ALA A 383 13.91 -36.17 -2.44
N LEU A 384 14.65 -35.62 -3.42
CA LEU A 384 15.25 -34.29 -3.33
C LEU A 384 14.19 -33.18 -3.41
N CYS A 385 13.18 -33.33 -4.29
CA CYS A 385 12.10 -32.36 -4.49
C CYS A 385 11.20 -32.23 -3.24
N VAL A 386 10.62 -33.35 -2.76
CA VAL A 386 9.63 -33.32 -1.67
C VAL A 386 10.20 -33.25 -0.27
N GLY A 387 11.54 -33.32 -0.15
CA GLY A 387 12.21 -33.39 1.15
C GLY A 387 12.17 -32.08 1.93
N ASN A 388 12.05 -32.18 3.26
CA ASN A 388 11.95 -31.07 4.19
C ASN A 388 13.17 -30.92 5.11
N ASN A 389 14.27 -31.64 4.83
CA ASN A 389 15.52 -31.52 5.56
C ASN A 389 16.48 -30.53 4.89
N PRO A 390 17.44 -29.93 5.62
CA PRO A 390 18.46 -29.09 5.04
C PRO A 390 19.10 -29.71 3.80
N GLY A 391 19.17 -28.95 2.72
CA GLY A 391 19.71 -29.42 1.42
C GLY A 391 18.69 -30.09 0.51
N GLN A 392 17.40 -30.08 0.84
CA GLN A 392 16.29 -30.54 -0.01
C GLN A 392 15.41 -29.38 -0.48
N SER A 393 14.68 -29.56 -1.59
CA SER A 393 14.01 -28.45 -2.30
C SER A 393 12.91 -27.80 -1.47
N ASN A 394 11.98 -28.55 -0.90
CA ASN A 394 10.91 -27.98 -0.08
C ASN A 394 11.46 -27.25 1.16
N TRP A 395 12.55 -27.76 1.78
CA TRP A 395 13.21 -27.03 2.86
C TRP A 395 13.76 -25.69 2.37
N ALA A 396 14.48 -25.66 1.24
CA ALA A 396 15.05 -24.44 0.69
C ALA A 396 13.98 -23.44 0.29
N PHE A 397 12.88 -23.93 -0.30
CA PHE A 397 11.74 -23.09 -0.65
C PHE A 397 11.08 -22.50 0.60
N GLU A 398 10.97 -23.26 1.69
CA GLU A 398 10.47 -22.74 2.97
C GLU A 398 11.39 -21.66 3.55
N GLN A 399 12.73 -21.81 3.44
CA GLN A 399 13.66 -20.76 3.84
C GLN A 399 13.47 -19.47 3.01
N PHE A 400 13.26 -19.60 1.70
CA PHE A 400 12.91 -18.48 0.83
C PHE A 400 11.60 -17.80 1.27
N LYS A 401 10.56 -18.59 1.55
CA LYS A 401 9.25 -18.07 2.02
C LYS A 401 9.40 -17.25 3.30
N GLN A 402 10.20 -17.73 4.25
CA GLN A 402 10.43 -17.04 5.53
C GLN A 402 11.22 -15.74 5.34
N ALA A 403 12.25 -15.74 4.49
CA ALA A 403 13.01 -14.55 4.18
C ALA A 403 12.13 -13.48 3.48
N ASN A 404 11.36 -13.87 2.47
CA ASN A 404 10.40 -12.98 1.80
C ASN A 404 9.33 -12.45 2.76
N GLN A 405 8.84 -13.29 3.69
CA GLN A 405 7.88 -12.84 4.71
C GLN A 405 8.47 -11.74 5.59
N LYS A 406 9.74 -11.84 5.95
CA LYS A 406 10.43 -10.81 6.75
C LYS A 406 10.50 -9.47 6.01
N THR A 407 10.78 -9.48 4.71
CA THR A 407 10.74 -8.26 3.89
C THR A 407 9.33 -7.66 3.85
N LEU A 408 8.32 -8.50 3.63
CA LEU A 408 6.90 -8.09 3.69
C LEU A 408 6.52 -7.48 5.03
N ASP A 409 6.97 -8.05 6.15
CA ASP A 409 6.63 -7.57 7.50
C ASP A 409 7.25 -6.19 7.78
N ILE A 410 8.45 -5.92 7.26
CA ILE A 410 9.09 -4.61 7.36
C ILE A 410 8.27 -3.55 6.62
N ASN A 411 7.88 -3.83 5.37
CA ASN A 411 7.08 -2.92 4.57
C ASN A 411 5.67 -2.74 5.16
N GLN A 412 5.05 -3.79 5.69
CA GLN A 412 3.77 -3.70 6.38
C GLN A 412 3.85 -2.82 7.64
N ALA A 413 4.89 -2.99 8.44
CA ALA A 413 5.10 -2.16 9.63
C ALA A 413 5.32 -0.68 9.27
N ALA A 414 6.04 -0.40 8.17
CA ALA A 414 6.24 0.95 7.66
C ALA A 414 4.92 1.56 7.16
N PHE A 415 4.11 0.79 6.43
CA PHE A 415 2.77 1.18 5.98
C PHE A 415 1.87 1.55 7.17
N ASP A 416 1.76 0.65 8.14
CA ASP A 416 0.89 0.84 9.32
C ASP A 416 1.32 2.08 10.12
N LYS A 417 2.63 2.27 10.30
CA LYS A 417 3.20 3.44 10.98
C LYS A 417 2.91 4.75 10.23
N ALA A 418 3.05 4.75 8.91
CA ALA A 418 2.78 5.94 8.10
C ALA A 418 1.29 6.31 8.13
N VAL A 419 0.39 5.34 8.06
CA VAL A 419 -1.06 5.53 8.23
C VAL A 419 -1.39 6.09 9.61
N GLU A 420 -0.86 5.51 10.67
CA GLU A 420 -1.08 5.97 12.05
C GLU A 420 -0.57 7.40 12.26
N GLN A 421 0.64 7.70 11.77
CA GLN A 421 1.24 9.03 11.88
C GLN A 421 0.44 10.07 11.10
N GLY A 422 -0.02 9.72 9.90
CA GLY A 422 -0.88 10.60 9.09
C GLY A 422 -2.17 10.98 9.81
N PHE A 423 -2.82 10.06 10.54
CA PHE A 423 -3.96 10.39 11.39
C PHE A 423 -3.58 11.32 12.55
N LYS A 424 -2.46 11.06 13.23
CA LYS A 424 -1.96 11.88 14.33
C LYS A 424 -1.64 13.31 13.91
N ASP A 425 -1.12 13.51 12.70
CA ASP A 425 -0.74 14.83 12.18
C ASP A 425 -1.94 15.78 12.06
N VAL A 426 -3.12 15.26 11.82
CA VAL A 426 -4.37 16.03 11.66
C VAL A 426 -5.32 15.89 12.87
N ASP A 427 -4.87 15.26 13.92
CA ASP A 427 -5.68 15.08 15.14
C ASP A 427 -5.77 16.37 15.96
N GLY A 428 -6.87 16.55 16.67
CA GLY A 428 -7.11 17.71 17.52
C GLY A 428 -7.50 19.01 16.82
N PHE A 429 -7.42 19.10 15.48
CA PHE A 429 -7.80 20.31 14.73
C PHE A 429 -9.28 20.68 14.88
N GLU A 430 -10.16 19.72 15.11
CA GLU A 430 -11.59 19.95 15.33
C GLU A 430 -11.86 20.81 16.57
N VAL A 431 -10.97 20.76 17.56
CA VAL A 431 -11.03 21.58 18.78
C VAL A 431 -10.12 22.80 18.68
N THR A 432 -8.88 22.60 18.23
CA THR A 432 -7.87 23.67 18.20
C THR A 432 -8.27 24.80 17.23
N THR A 433 -8.81 24.47 16.07
CA THR A 433 -9.19 25.48 15.06
C THR A 433 -10.28 26.44 15.54
N PRO A 434 -11.45 25.95 16.05
CA PRO A 434 -12.46 26.84 16.62
C PRO A 434 -11.95 27.69 17.79
N VAL A 435 -11.12 27.14 18.67
CA VAL A 435 -10.54 27.87 19.81
C VAL A 435 -9.65 29.00 19.32
N VAL A 436 -8.73 28.72 18.38
CA VAL A 436 -7.82 29.74 17.84
C VAL A 436 -8.60 30.83 17.10
N VAL A 437 -9.54 30.46 16.25
CA VAL A 437 -10.36 31.42 15.49
C VAL A 437 -11.18 32.30 16.42
N SER A 438 -11.78 31.71 17.47
CA SER A 438 -12.54 32.46 18.48
C SER A 438 -11.65 33.42 19.27
N ALA A 439 -10.43 32.99 19.63
CA ALA A 439 -9.45 33.83 20.31
C ALA A 439 -9.04 35.04 19.45
N ILE A 440 -8.76 34.83 18.17
CA ILE A 440 -8.43 35.91 17.23
C ILE A 440 -9.60 36.90 17.08
N ALA A 441 -10.83 36.38 16.93
CA ALA A 441 -12.03 37.21 16.81
C ALA A 441 -12.27 38.05 18.07
N LEU A 442 -12.12 37.48 19.25
CA LEU A 442 -12.26 38.15 20.55
C LEU A 442 -11.16 39.21 20.75
N LEU A 443 -9.90 38.89 20.48
CA LEU A 443 -8.78 39.80 20.59
C LEU A 443 -8.93 40.98 19.63
N THR A 444 -9.42 40.77 18.43
CA THR A 444 -9.73 41.80 17.45
C THR A 444 -10.83 42.72 17.98
N LEU A 445 -11.91 42.20 18.54
CA LEU A 445 -12.98 42.96 19.14
C LEU A 445 -12.46 43.79 20.32
N LEU A 446 -11.75 43.18 21.28
CA LEU A 446 -11.20 43.86 22.45
C LEU A 446 -10.19 44.96 22.06
N GLY A 447 -9.39 44.75 21.01
CA GLY A 447 -8.46 45.71 20.49
C GLY A 447 -9.12 46.92 19.84
N LEU A 448 -10.28 46.73 19.18
CA LEU A 448 -10.99 47.80 18.48
C LEU A 448 -12.04 48.51 19.35
N ARG A 449 -12.63 47.82 20.35
CA ARG A 449 -13.70 48.33 21.21
C ARG A 449 -13.41 49.70 21.85
N PRO A 450 -12.24 49.99 22.46
CA PRO A 450 -11.94 51.27 23.04
C PRO A 450 -11.99 52.40 22.02
N ARG A 451 -11.62 52.11 20.76
CA ARG A 451 -11.59 53.10 19.67
C ARG A 451 -12.97 53.32 19.07
N LEU A 452 -13.82 52.33 19.05
CA LEU A 452 -15.22 52.46 18.62
C LEU A 452 -16.02 53.27 19.62
N ASN A 453 -15.76 53.12 20.93
CA ASN A 453 -16.42 53.87 21.99
C ASN A 453 -16.04 55.38 21.99
N GLU A 454 -14.86 55.74 21.56
CA GLU A 454 -14.45 57.16 21.41
C GLU A 454 -15.32 57.93 20.39
N TYR A 455 -16.07 57.23 19.52
CA TYR A 455 -16.95 57.83 18.50
C TYR A 455 -18.45 57.58 18.78
N SER A 456 -18.78 56.98 19.94
CA SER A 456 -20.17 56.62 20.29
C SER A 456 -20.73 57.55 21.40
N GLY A 457 -19.93 58.56 21.87
CA GLY A 457 -20.29 59.56 22.83
C GLY A 457 -20.83 60.85 22.20
#